data_963ce2d804eec6b0d01423a7008275e9
#
_entry.id   963ce2d804eec6b0d01423a7008275e9
#
_cell.length_a   1.000
_cell.length_b   1.000
_cell.length_c   1.000
_cell.angle_alpha   90.00
_cell.angle_beta   90.00
_cell.angle_gamma   90.00
#
_symmetry.space_group_name_H-M   'P 1'
#
loop_
_entity.id
_entity.type
_entity.pdbx_description
1 polymer ?
#
loop_
_entity_poly.entity_id
_entity_poly.type
_entity_poly.pdbx_seq_one_letter_code
_entity_poly.pdbx_strand_id
1 'polypeptide(L)'
;MSLFHFSKKKVIEEDIAQSEVEKELEELKEEKQDMIRGVEDLSTTTVKEVMVPRIDVDFISIDTPLDELLEKLSESGHSRFPIYSESVDNVIGILYVKDLIYSLAKKEEYSLEKIIRKTYFVPESKRIDSLLREFKRRHLHIAMAIDEYGGISGIVTMEDIIEEIVGDIQDEFDNEKEDIIVLGTNTWLCDARVNLEDLNESLKTDFPATDFDSLGGFAFDIFGKIPAKFEKATYKNYDFIIQDMEGHRINVIKIIKKEETVDGDVEE
;
A
#
# COMPACT_ATOMS: atom_id res chain seq x y z
N MET A 1 48.01 19.80 21.96
CA MET A 1 47.51 18.72 21.09
C MET A 1 45.98 18.63 21.04
N SER A 2 45.24 19.35 21.87
CA SER A 2 43.74 19.25 21.98
C SER A 2 42.94 20.13 21.01
N LEU A 3 43.47 21.28 20.55
CA LEU A 3 42.71 22.20 19.67
C LEU A 3 42.59 21.72 18.21
N PHE A 4 43.51 20.94 17.70
CA PHE A 4 43.50 20.43 16.33
C PHE A 4 42.48 19.30 16.11
N HIS A 5 42.12 18.55 17.16
CA HIS A 5 41.12 17.47 17.10
C HIS A 5 39.69 18.04 17.09
N PHE A 6 39.46 19.14 17.78
CA PHE A 6 38.12 19.78 17.86
C PHE A 6 37.76 20.49 16.55
N SER A 7 38.72 21.08 15.85
CA SER A 7 38.51 21.74 14.55
C SER A 7 38.18 20.72 13.44
N LYS A 8 38.85 19.56 13.46
CA LYS A 8 38.62 18.52 12.44
C LYS A 8 37.26 17.84 12.59
N LYS A 9 36.79 17.65 13.82
CA LYS A 9 35.48 17.06 14.10
C LYS A 9 34.32 17.99 13.66
N LYS A 10 34.47 19.29 13.88
CA LYS A 10 33.48 20.29 13.48
C LYS A 10 33.38 20.44 11.95
N VAL A 11 34.47 20.34 11.22
CA VAL A 11 34.49 20.38 9.75
C VAL A 11 33.80 19.12 9.16
N ILE A 12 34.04 17.95 9.75
CA ILE A 12 33.40 16.71 9.31
C ILE A 12 31.89 16.74 9.60
N GLU A 13 31.46 17.27 10.73
CA GLU A 13 30.02 17.43 11.07
C GLU A 13 29.32 18.45 10.14
N GLU A 14 30.01 19.52 9.75
CA GLU A 14 29.48 20.50 8.77
C GLU A 14 29.44 19.93 7.34
N ASP A 15 30.40 19.12 6.93
CA ASP A 15 30.44 18.46 5.62
C ASP A 15 29.34 17.38 5.52
N ILE A 16 29.06 16.60 6.59
CA ILE A 16 28.00 15.62 6.66
C ILE A 16 26.64 16.32 6.59
N ALA A 17 26.43 17.38 7.38
CA ALA A 17 25.16 18.12 7.36
C ALA A 17 24.89 18.77 5.99
N GLN A 18 25.91 19.25 5.29
CA GLN A 18 25.74 19.76 3.92
C GLN A 18 25.39 18.66 2.92
N SER A 19 26.00 17.49 3.04
CA SER A 19 25.68 16.33 2.20
C SER A 19 24.24 15.83 2.41
N GLU A 20 23.76 15.81 3.65
CA GLU A 20 22.36 15.44 3.97
C GLU A 20 21.38 16.47 3.39
N VAL A 21 21.63 17.76 3.53
CA VAL A 21 20.79 18.83 2.96
C VAL A 21 20.79 18.80 1.42
N GLU A 22 21.92 18.50 0.80
CA GLU A 22 21.99 18.36 -0.66
C GLU A 22 21.18 17.14 -1.15
N LYS A 23 21.20 16.03 -0.41
CA LYS A 23 20.42 14.83 -0.70
C LYS A 23 18.92 15.09 -0.56
N GLU A 24 18.48 15.69 0.55
CA GLU A 24 17.07 16.08 0.75
C GLU A 24 16.58 17.04 -0.35
N LEU A 25 17.44 17.97 -0.80
CA LEU A 25 17.07 18.91 -1.86
C LEU A 25 16.94 18.21 -3.23
N GLU A 26 17.70 17.16 -3.46
CA GLU A 26 17.64 16.38 -4.69
C GLU A 26 16.39 15.50 -4.70
N GLU A 27 16.07 14.82 -3.61
CA GLU A 27 14.83 14.05 -3.39
C GLU A 27 13.58 14.93 -3.59
N LEU A 28 13.53 16.11 -2.97
CA LEU A 28 12.45 17.09 -3.17
C LEU A 28 12.29 17.55 -4.64
N LYS A 29 13.37 17.60 -5.40
CA LYS A 29 13.29 17.95 -6.82
C LYS A 29 12.73 16.81 -7.67
N GLU A 30 13.09 15.57 -7.34
CA GLU A 30 12.57 14.36 -8.00
C GLU A 30 11.08 14.22 -7.73
N GLU A 31 10.64 14.27 -6.47
CA GLU A 31 9.22 14.24 -6.09
C GLU A 31 8.40 15.31 -6.82
N LYS A 32 8.91 16.54 -6.87
CA LYS A 32 8.24 17.61 -7.61
C LYS A 32 8.12 17.30 -9.10
N GLN A 33 9.12 16.65 -9.68
CA GLN A 33 9.13 16.32 -11.08
C GLN A 33 8.14 15.19 -11.39
N ASP A 34 8.02 14.24 -10.48
CA ASP A 34 7.06 13.13 -10.58
C ASP A 34 5.62 13.64 -10.43
N MET A 35 5.34 14.54 -9.49
CA MET A 35 4.04 15.21 -9.40
C MET A 35 3.68 15.98 -10.70
N ILE A 36 4.65 16.63 -11.35
CA ILE A 36 4.41 17.33 -12.62
C ILE A 36 4.05 16.33 -13.72
N ARG A 37 4.73 15.18 -13.80
CA ARG A 37 4.39 14.11 -14.73
C ARG A 37 3.00 13.54 -14.43
N GLY A 38 2.68 13.24 -13.17
CA GLY A 38 1.36 12.77 -12.76
C GLY A 38 0.24 13.73 -13.22
N VAL A 39 0.45 15.04 -13.09
CA VAL A 39 -0.51 16.04 -13.61
C VAL A 39 -0.65 16.00 -15.14
N GLU A 40 0.43 15.77 -15.89
CA GLU A 40 0.39 15.63 -17.35
C GLU A 40 -0.36 14.36 -17.76
N ASP A 41 -0.10 13.25 -17.06
CA ASP A 41 -0.68 11.94 -17.33
C ASP A 41 -2.18 11.86 -17.05
N LEU A 42 -2.72 12.67 -16.11
CA LEU A 42 -4.17 12.77 -15.88
C LEU A 42 -4.99 13.00 -17.14
N SER A 43 -4.42 13.68 -18.12
CA SER A 43 -5.11 14.00 -19.38
C SER A 43 -5.25 12.80 -20.32
N THR A 44 -4.47 11.74 -20.11
CA THR A 44 -4.44 10.53 -20.94
C THR A 44 -5.01 9.32 -20.21
N THR A 45 -4.84 9.24 -18.90
CA THR A 45 -5.30 8.15 -18.03
C THR A 45 -6.84 8.09 -17.96
N THR A 46 -7.39 6.89 -17.98
CA THR A 46 -8.83 6.62 -17.91
C THR A 46 -9.24 6.09 -16.54
N VAL A 47 -10.53 6.16 -16.22
CA VAL A 47 -11.10 5.59 -14.99
C VAL A 47 -10.76 4.10 -14.85
N LYS A 48 -10.76 3.35 -15.96
CA LYS A 48 -10.44 1.92 -15.99
C LYS A 48 -9.06 1.60 -15.44
N GLU A 49 -8.09 2.50 -15.63
CA GLU A 49 -6.69 2.30 -15.25
C GLU A 49 -6.46 2.55 -13.76
N VAL A 50 -7.31 3.37 -13.12
CA VAL A 50 -7.15 3.79 -11.71
C VAL A 50 -8.25 3.29 -10.78
N MET A 51 -9.36 2.76 -11.30
CA MET A 51 -10.48 2.29 -10.48
C MET A 51 -10.12 1.04 -9.69
N VAL A 52 -10.73 0.88 -8.52
CA VAL A 52 -10.80 -0.41 -7.83
C VAL A 52 -11.72 -1.32 -8.64
N PRO A 53 -11.22 -2.45 -9.17
CA PRO A 53 -12.02 -3.37 -9.97
C PRO A 53 -13.18 -3.97 -9.16
N ARG A 54 -14.28 -4.30 -9.84
CA ARG A 54 -15.51 -4.86 -9.22
C ARG A 54 -15.24 -6.01 -8.26
N ILE A 55 -14.27 -6.87 -8.56
CA ILE A 55 -13.94 -8.06 -7.78
C ILE A 55 -13.37 -7.71 -6.40
N ASP A 56 -12.76 -6.53 -6.29
CA ASP A 56 -12.10 -6.06 -5.07
C ASP A 56 -12.96 -5.03 -4.31
N VAL A 57 -14.19 -4.78 -4.77
CA VAL A 57 -15.11 -3.83 -4.13
C VAL A 57 -16.00 -4.53 -3.11
N ASP A 58 -16.07 -3.98 -1.91
CA ASP A 58 -16.98 -4.41 -0.86
C ASP A 58 -18.40 -3.88 -1.09
N PHE A 59 -19.25 -4.67 -1.73
CA PHE A 59 -20.65 -4.37 -1.92
C PHE A 59 -21.50 -4.85 -0.74
N ILE A 60 -22.53 -4.07 -0.38
CA ILE A 60 -23.48 -4.42 0.68
C ILE A 60 -24.90 -4.51 0.10
N SER A 61 -25.62 -5.59 0.43
CA SER A 61 -27.03 -5.71 0.05
C SER A 61 -27.90 -4.74 0.83
N ILE A 62 -28.93 -4.19 0.19
CA ILE A 62 -29.94 -3.34 0.85
C ILE A 62 -30.66 -4.06 2.00
N ASP A 63 -30.77 -5.39 1.91
CA ASP A 63 -31.45 -6.25 2.87
C ASP A 63 -30.54 -6.69 4.03
N THR A 64 -29.29 -6.22 4.09
CA THR A 64 -28.32 -6.60 5.15
C THR A 64 -28.82 -6.11 6.52
N PRO A 65 -28.97 -7.01 7.52
CA PRO A 65 -29.31 -6.63 8.88
C PRO A 65 -28.26 -5.71 9.52
N LEU A 66 -28.68 -4.86 10.47
CA LEU A 66 -27.78 -3.90 11.11
C LEU A 66 -26.56 -4.54 11.75
N ASP A 67 -26.73 -5.65 12.47
CA ASP A 67 -25.63 -6.31 13.19
C ASP A 67 -24.56 -6.83 12.20
N GLU A 68 -24.98 -7.47 11.11
CA GLU A 68 -24.08 -7.94 10.04
C GLU A 68 -23.41 -6.76 9.31
N LEU A 69 -24.16 -5.68 9.10
CA LEU A 69 -23.60 -4.46 8.50
C LEU A 69 -22.47 -3.90 9.36
N LEU A 70 -22.69 -3.76 10.67
CA LEU A 70 -21.67 -3.21 11.58
C LEU A 70 -20.42 -4.07 11.64
N GLU A 71 -20.54 -5.39 11.59
CA GLU A 71 -19.42 -6.31 11.51
C GLU A 71 -18.60 -6.08 10.22
N LYS A 72 -19.24 -6.08 9.06
CA LYS A 72 -18.59 -5.80 7.77
C LYS A 72 -17.88 -4.44 7.74
N LEU A 73 -18.53 -3.40 8.26
CA LEU A 73 -17.92 -2.06 8.31
C LEU A 73 -16.69 -2.01 9.23
N SER A 74 -16.70 -2.77 10.32
CA SER A 74 -15.58 -2.84 11.26
C SER A 74 -14.39 -3.61 10.69
N GLU A 75 -14.63 -4.65 9.89
CA GLU A 75 -13.59 -5.48 9.30
C GLU A 75 -12.89 -4.78 8.14
N SER A 76 -13.66 -4.10 7.27
CA SER A 76 -13.10 -3.48 6.06
C SER A 76 -12.42 -2.13 6.30
N GLY A 77 -12.84 -1.38 7.32
CA GLY A 77 -12.30 -0.04 7.63
C GLY A 77 -12.65 1.06 6.62
N HIS A 78 -13.40 0.74 5.56
CA HIS A 78 -13.75 1.72 4.52
C HIS A 78 -14.79 2.73 4.99
N SER A 79 -14.76 3.92 4.41
CA SER A 79 -15.69 5.02 4.74
C SER A 79 -16.97 5.02 3.91
N ARG A 80 -16.98 4.35 2.74
CA ARG A 80 -18.07 4.37 1.76
C ARG A 80 -18.25 3.02 1.12
N PHE A 81 -19.52 2.57 1.02
CA PHE A 81 -19.88 1.27 0.48
C PHE A 81 -20.98 1.38 -0.57
N PRO A 82 -20.80 0.80 -1.76
CA PRO A 82 -21.91 0.65 -2.71
C PRO A 82 -22.98 -0.29 -2.17
N ILE A 83 -24.23 0.17 -2.23
CA ILE A 83 -25.40 -0.62 -1.83
C ILE A 83 -26.13 -1.11 -3.07
N TYR A 84 -26.35 -2.42 -3.15
CA TYR A 84 -27.04 -3.04 -4.26
C TYR A 84 -28.37 -3.68 -3.84
N SER A 85 -29.27 -3.84 -4.82
CA SER A 85 -30.51 -4.61 -4.68
C SER A 85 -30.52 -5.74 -5.70
N GLU A 86 -30.83 -6.95 -5.28
CA GLU A 86 -30.91 -8.18 -6.08
C GLU A 86 -29.55 -8.64 -6.62
N SER A 87 -28.80 -7.79 -7.29
CA SER A 87 -27.47 -8.10 -7.84
C SER A 87 -26.51 -6.91 -7.74
N VAL A 88 -25.22 -7.19 -7.69
CA VAL A 88 -24.16 -6.15 -7.62
C VAL A 88 -24.11 -5.24 -8.86
N ASP A 89 -24.78 -5.63 -9.97
CA ASP A 89 -24.93 -4.75 -11.12
C ASP A 89 -26.04 -3.70 -10.93
N ASN A 90 -26.91 -3.91 -9.93
CA ASN A 90 -27.98 -2.97 -9.60
C ASN A 90 -27.62 -2.17 -8.33
N VAL A 91 -26.62 -1.29 -8.44
CA VAL A 91 -26.23 -0.38 -7.36
C VAL A 91 -27.24 0.75 -7.24
N ILE A 92 -27.93 0.82 -6.09
CA ILE A 92 -29.01 1.77 -5.82
C ILE A 92 -28.57 3.00 -5.03
N GLY A 93 -27.40 2.95 -4.36
CA GLY A 93 -26.90 4.04 -3.56
C GLY A 93 -25.49 3.79 -3.02
N ILE A 94 -24.93 4.80 -2.36
CA ILE A 94 -23.69 4.73 -1.60
C ILE A 94 -24.00 4.96 -0.13
N LEU A 95 -23.63 4.03 0.74
CA LEU A 95 -23.66 4.22 2.18
C LEU A 95 -22.37 4.97 2.60
N TYR A 96 -22.54 6.04 3.33
CA TYR A 96 -21.46 6.72 4.04
C TYR A 96 -21.51 6.27 5.51
N VAL A 97 -20.47 5.68 6.02
CA VAL A 97 -20.41 5.17 7.42
C VAL A 97 -20.77 6.26 8.42
N LYS A 98 -20.33 7.49 8.19
CA LYS A 98 -20.68 8.64 9.04
C LYS A 98 -22.18 8.93 9.12
N ASP A 99 -22.93 8.71 8.04
CA ASP A 99 -24.37 8.95 8.01
C ASP A 99 -25.11 7.85 8.79
N LEU A 100 -24.63 6.60 8.74
CA LEU A 100 -25.12 5.52 9.59
C LEU A 100 -24.90 5.81 11.08
N ILE A 101 -23.67 6.21 11.44
CA ILE A 101 -23.32 6.57 12.83
C ILE A 101 -24.23 7.69 13.33
N TYR A 102 -24.50 8.70 12.50
CA TYR A 102 -25.37 9.81 12.84
C TYR A 102 -26.81 9.36 13.06
N SER A 103 -27.36 8.47 12.21
CA SER A 103 -28.70 7.90 12.35
C SER A 103 -28.84 7.08 13.65
N LEU A 104 -27.84 6.21 13.93
CA LEU A 104 -27.80 5.43 15.16
C LEU A 104 -27.72 6.29 16.42
N ALA A 105 -26.92 7.35 16.41
CA ALA A 105 -26.80 8.27 17.53
C ALA A 105 -28.10 9.00 17.83
N LYS A 106 -28.91 9.26 16.81
CA LYS A 106 -30.26 9.84 16.96
C LYS A 106 -31.34 8.84 17.37
N LYS A 107 -30.99 7.55 17.47
CA LYS A 107 -31.95 6.44 17.72
C LYS A 107 -33.10 6.39 16.69
N GLU A 108 -32.81 6.79 15.45
CA GLU A 108 -33.73 6.63 14.34
C GLU A 108 -33.89 5.14 13.99
N GLU A 109 -35.06 4.77 13.46
CA GLU A 109 -35.27 3.42 12.98
C GLU A 109 -34.31 3.11 11.82
N TYR A 110 -33.57 2.00 11.93
CA TYR A 110 -32.61 1.57 10.91
C TYR A 110 -33.32 1.30 9.58
N SER A 111 -32.86 1.99 8.55
CA SER A 111 -33.28 1.75 7.17
C SER A 111 -32.18 2.26 6.24
N LEU A 112 -31.51 1.34 5.55
CA LEU A 112 -30.50 1.68 4.55
C LEU A 112 -31.06 2.58 3.46
N GLU A 113 -32.27 2.35 2.99
CA GLU A 113 -32.94 3.16 1.95
C GLU A 113 -32.99 4.64 2.28
N LYS A 114 -33.15 4.98 3.58
CA LYS A 114 -33.23 6.37 4.05
C LYS A 114 -31.86 7.03 4.23
N ILE A 115 -30.81 6.24 4.37
CA ILE A 115 -29.47 6.70 4.74
C ILE A 115 -28.56 6.78 3.50
N ILE A 116 -28.75 5.91 2.49
CA ILE A 116 -27.93 5.89 1.30
C ILE A 116 -28.08 7.17 0.47
N ARG A 117 -26.96 7.55 -0.16
CA ARG A 117 -26.91 8.70 -1.06
C ARG A 117 -26.98 8.22 -2.51
N LYS A 118 -27.46 9.09 -3.39
CA LYS A 118 -27.55 8.82 -4.81
C LYS A 118 -26.16 8.50 -5.40
N THR A 119 -26.09 7.40 -6.14
CA THR A 119 -24.90 6.97 -6.86
C THR A 119 -24.62 7.88 -8.06
N TYR A 120 -23.36 8.16 -8.30
CA TYR A 120 -22.86 8.81 -9.49
C TYR A 120 -22.17 7.77 -10.37
N PHE A 121 -22.65 7.60 -11.62
CA PHE A 121 -22.10 6.64 -12.57
C PHE A 121 -21.26 7.36 -13.62
N VAL A 122 -20.15 6.75 -14.01
CA VAL A 122 -19.25 7.24 -15.05
C VAL A 122 -18.79 6.09 -15.94
N PRO A 123 -18.63 6.30 -17.27
CA PRO A 123 -18.02 5.29 -18.12
C PRO A 123 -16.57 5.00 -17.68
N GLU A 124 -16.16 3.74 -17.71
CA GLU A 124 -14.77 3.34 -17.41
C GLU A 124 -13.74 3.96 -18.38
N SER A 125 -14.16 4.30 -19.61
CA SER A 125 -13.33 4.98 -20.61
C SER A 125 -13.17 6.49 -20.39
N LYS A 126 -13.83 7.06 -19.37
CA LYS A 126 -13.74 8.49 -19.05
C LYS A 126 -12.35 8.85 -18.54
N ARG A 127 -11.81 9.99 -18.98
CA ARG A 127 -10.53 10.52 -18.49
C ARG A 127 -10.64 11.04 -17.07
N ILE A 128 -9.63 10.72 -16.25
CA ILE A 128 -9.66 11.06 -14.82
C ILE A 128 -9.52 12.56 -14.56
N ASP A 129 -8.85 13.33 -15.43
CA ASP A 129 -8.80 14.80 -15.37
C ASP A 129 -10.21 15.43 -15.42
N SER A 130 -11.07 14.89 -16.30
CA SER A 130 -12.45 15.32 -16.44
C SER A 130 -13.29 14.91 -15.23
N LEU A 131 -13.08 13.68 -14.72
CA LEU A 131 -13.76 13.18 -13.55
C LEU A 131 -13.39 13.99 -12.29
N LEU A 132 -12.12 14.34 -12.11
CA LEU A 132 -11.65 15.16 -11.00
C LEU A 132 -12.34 16.55 -10.98
N ARG A 133 -12.48 17.18 -12.17
CA ARG A 133 -13.23 18.44 -12.29
C ARG A 133 -14.71 18.27 -11.91
N GLU A 134 -15.33 17.14 -12.27
CA GLU A 134 -16.72 16.85 -11.91
C GLU A 134 -16.86 16.57 -10.41
N PHE A 135 -15.98 15.81 -9.81
CA PHE A 135 -15.97 15.57 -8.36
C PHE A 135 -15.89 16.88 -7.59
N LYS A 136 -14.95 17.77 -7.95
CA LYS A 136 -14.81 19.09 -7.33
C LYS A 136 -16.08 19.94 -7.49
N ARG A 137 -16.65 20.01 -8.69
CA ARG A 137 -17.83 20.82 -8.99
C ARG A 137 -19.09 20.32 -8.28
N ARG A 138 -19.23 18.98 -8.15
CA ARG A 138 -20.42 18.34 -7.57
C ARG A 138 -20.26 17.99 -6.09
N HIS A 139 -19.09 18.23 -5.51
CA HIS A 139 -18.73 17.82 -4.14
C HIS A 139 -18.91 16.31 -3.91
N LEU A 140 -18.49 15.50 -4.89
CA LEU A 140 -18.50 14.05 -4.83
C LEU A 140 -17.08 13.54 -4.54
N HIS A 141 -16.99 12.37 -3.91
CA HIS A 141 -15.73 11.70 -3.58
C HIS A 141 -15.65 10.27 -4.12
N ILE A 142 -16.75 9.76 -4.71
CA ILE A 142 -16.83 8.40 -5.22
C ILE A 142 -17.78 8.35 -6.42
N ALA A 143 -17.44 7.55 -7.42
CA ALA A 143 -18.28 7.21 -8.55
C ALA A 143 -18.22 5.70 -8.83
N MET A 144 -19.31 5.16 -9.38
CA MET A 144 -19.35 3.81 -9.94
C MET A 144 -18.91 3.86 -11.40
N ALA A 145 -17.91 3.06 -11.74
CA ALA A 145 -17.50 2.87 -13.13
C ALA A 145 -18.39 1.82 -13.81
N ILE A 146 -18.81 2.14 -15.04
CA ILE A 146 -19.63 1.25 -15.86
C ILE A 146 -18.99 0.96 -17.20
N ASP A 147 -19.16 -0.25 -17.70
CA ASP A 147 -18.74 -0.70 -19.01
C ASP A 147 -19.70 -0.26 -20.14
N GLU A 148 -19.38 -0.62 -21.38
CA GLU A 148 -20.20 -0.29 -22.57
C GLU A 148 -21.54 -0.99 -22.60
N TYR A 149 -21.74 -2.03 -21.78
CA TYR A 149 -22.97 -2.81 -21.67
C TYR A 149 -23.85 -2.35 -20.51
N GLY A 150 -23.34 -1.40 -19.69
CA GLY A 150 -24.02 -0.88 -18.53
C GLY A 150 -23.78 -1.71 -17.25
N GLY A 151 -22.87 -2.68 -17.29
CA GLY A 151 -22.45 -3.45 -16.12
C GLY A 151 -21.50 -2.63 -15.23
N ILE A 152 -21.46 -2.96 -13.94
CA ILE A 152 -20.51 -2.33 -12.99
C ILE A 152 -19.11 -2.90 -13.23
N SER A 153 -18.17 -2.04 -13.60
CA SER A 153 -16.75 -2.38 -13.75
C SER A 153 -15.96 -2.21 -12.46
N GLY A 154 -16.35 -1.25 -11.61
CA GLY A 154 -15.65 -0.95 -10.37
C GLY A 154 -16.09 0.34 -9.71
N ILE A 155 -15.27 0.86 -8.82
CA ILE A 155 -15.43 2.18 -8.20
C ILE A 155 -14.19 3.02 -8.43
N VAL A 156 -14.36 4.32 -8.45
CA VAL A 156 -13.25 5.29 -8.46
C VAL A 156 -13.55 6.38 -7.44
N THR A 157 -12.55 6.73 -6.66
CA THR A 157 -12.63 7.78 -5.65
C THR A 157 -11.83 9.01 -6.05
N MET A 158 -11.97 10.10 -5.31
CA MET A 158 -11.13 11.28 -5.52
C MET A 158 -9.70 10.99 -5.06
N GLU A 159 -9.57 10.18 -4.04
CA GLU A 159 -8.35 9.73 -3.45
C GLU A 159 -7.51 8.97 -4.51
N ASP A 160 -8.08 8.01 -5.25
CA ASP A 160 -7.39 7.27 -6.34
C ASP A 160 -6.85 8.20 -7.44
N ILE A 161 -7.59 9.27 -7.78
CA ILE A 161 -7.14 10.24 -8.79
C ILE A 161 -6.00 11.13 -8.25
N ILE A 162 -6.00 11.42 -6.95
CA ILE A 162 -4.94 12.22 -6.33
C ILE A 162 -3.66 11.40 -6.22
N GLU A 163 -3.78 10.12 -5.94
CA GLU A 163 -2.67 9.17 -5.91
C GLU A 163 -1.88 9.13 -7.23
N GLU A 164 -2.57 9.21 -8.38
CA GLU A 164 -1.92 9.33 -9.70
C GLU A 164 -1.08 10.62 -9.88
N ILE A 165 -1.34 11.65 -9.07
CA ILE A 165 -0.58 12.91 -9.13
C ILE A 165 0.60 12.89 -8.16
N VAL A 166 0.34 12.41 -6.93
CA VAL A 166 1.26 12.55 -5.80
C VAL A 166 2.10 11.29 -5.62
N GLY A 167 1.69 10.16 -6.24
CA GLY A 167 2.20 8.84 -5.92
C GLY A 167 1.68 8.36 -4.57
N ASP A 168 2.18 7.23 -4.09
CA ASP A 168 1.90 6.77 -2.72
C ASP A 168 2.28 7.89 -1.74
N ILE A 169 1.28 8.55 -1.15
CA ILE A 169 1.54 9.51 -0.06
C ILE A 169 2.02 8.65 1.10
N GLN A 170 3.32 8.63 1.33
CA GLN A 170 3.84 8.15 2.60
C GLN A 170 3.25 9.06 3.67
N ASP A 171 2.33 8.51 4.48
CA ASP A 171 1.75 9.22 5.61
C ASP A 171 2.90 9.56 6.58
N GLU A 172 3.11 10.85 6.90
CA GLU A 172 4.10 11.29 7.91
C GLU A 172 3.81 10.66 9.30
N PHE A 173 2.65 10.00 9.44
CA PHE A 173 2.24 9.18 10.59
C PHE A 173 2.31 7.68 10.35
N ASP A 174 2.53 7.21 9.13
CA ASP A 174 3.09 5.89 8.95
C ASP A 174 4.51 6.01 9.51
N ASN A 175 4.59 5.78 10.84
CA ASN A 175 5.87 5.48 11.47
C ASN A 175 6.61 4.65 10.44
N GLU A 176 7.76 5.11 10.00
CA GLU A 176 8.72 4.33 9.25
C GLU A 176 8.72 2.95 9.89
N LYS A 177 7.93 2.04 9.38
CA LYS A 177 8.19 0.63 9.61
C LYS A 177 9.51 0.50 8.92
N GLU A 178 10.58 0.59 9.72
CA GLU A 178 11.92 0.35 9.20
C GLU A 178 11.79 -0.85 8.30
N ASP A 179 11.98 -0.65 7.01
CA ASP A 179 11.86 -1.72 5.99
C ASP A 179 12.68 -2.94 6.39
N ILE A 180 13.64 -2.72 7.30
CA ILE A 180 14.50 -3.72 7.90
C ILE A 180 14.59 -3.50 9.41
N ILE A 181 13.82 -4.26 10.19
CA ILE A 181 13.84 -4.23 11.65
C ILE A 181 14.83 -5.27 12.17
N VAL A 182 15.83 -4.85 12.94
CA VAL A 182 16.79 -5.74 13.59
C VAL A 182 16.19 -6.35 14.86
N LEU A 183 15.85 -7.65 14.84
CA LEU A 183 15.31 -8.36 16.00
C LEU A 183 16.39 -8.96 16.91
N GLY A 184 17.61 -9.09 16.42
CA GLY A 184 18.74 -9.68 17.16
C GLY A 184 20.01 -9.75 16.33
N THR A 185 21.08 -10.27 16.88
CA THR A 185 22.42 -10.27 16.27
C THR A 185 22.47 -10.88 14.86
N ASN A 186 21.60 -11.83 14.56
CA ASN A 186 21.54 -12.56 13.29
C ASN A 186 20.09 -12.70 12.80
N THR A 187 19.19 -11.82 13.18
CA THR A 187 17.76 -11.95 12.87
C THR A 187 17.17 -10.59 12.50
N TRP A 188 16.53 -10.55 11.34
CA TRP A 188 15.91 -9.36 10.79
C TRP A 188 14.48 -9.64 10.35
N LEU A 189 13.63 -8.64 10.45
CA LEU A 189 12.28 -8.64 9.89
C LEU A 189 12.27 -7.60 8.78
N CYS A 190 11.98 -8.02 7.56
CA CYS A 190 12.09 -7.17 6.39
C CYS A 190 10.77 -7.08 5.64
N ASP A 191 10.40 -5.89 5.16
CA ASP A 191 9.31 -5.75 4.19
C ASP A 191 9.71 -6.44 2.88
N ALA A 192 8.78 -7.15 2.26
CA ALA A 192 9.06 -7.89 1.03
C ALA A 192 9.30 -6.97 -0.19
N ARG A 193 8.94 -5.68 -0.09
CA ARG A 193 9.16 -4.68 -1.14
C ARG A 193 10.57 -4.11 -1.13
N VAL A 194 11.33 -4.33 -0.08
CA VAL A 194 12.72 -3.83 0.03
C VAL A 194 13.52 -4.22 -1.21
N ASN A 195 14.21 -3.23 -1.77
CA ASN A 195 15.13 -3.47 -2.87
C ASN A 195 16.26 -4.41 -2.41
N LEU A 196 16.61 -5.38 -3.24
CA LEU A 196 17.57 -6.41 -2.85
C LEU A 196 19.01 -5.89 -2.77
N GLU A 197 19.35 -4.81 -3.50
CA GLU A 197 20.63 -4.11 -3.39
C GLU A 197 20.73 -3.42 -2.03
N ASP A 198 19.70 -2.66 -1.63
CA ASP A 198 19.64 -1.95 -0.34
C ASP A 198 19.67 -2.94 0.83
N LEU A 199 18.99 -4.07 0.70
CA LEU A 199 19.05 -5.15 1.68
C LEU A 199 20.46 -5.72 1.82
N ASN A 200 21.16 -5.96 0.69
CA ASN A 200 22.53 -6.43 0.68
C ASN A 200 23.48 -5.46 1.37
N GLU A 201 23.30 -4.17 1.14
CA GLU A 201 24.11 -3.12 1.76
C GLU A 201 23.89 -3.05 3.27
N SER A 202 22.62 -3.09 3.71
CA SER A 202 22.23 -3.01 5.11
C SER A 202 22.64 -4.23 5.92
N LEU A 203 22.44 -5.43 5.38
CA LEU A 203 22.75 -6.71 6.07
C LEU A 203 24.16 -7.23 5.80
N LYS A 204 24.92 -6.58 4.90
CA LYS A 204 26.24 -7.03 4.40
C LYS A 204 26.17 -8.47 3.84
N THR A 205 25.19 -8.66 2.96
CA THR A 205 24.90 -9.94 2.28
C THR A 205 25.24 -9.86 0.79
N ASP A 206 25.14 -10.96 0.07
CA ASP A 206 25.38 -11.07 -1.37
C ASP A 206 24.22 -11.85 -2.05
N PHE A 207 22.99 -11.46 -1.77
CA PHE A 207 21.82 -11.99 -2.47
C PHE A 207 21.84 -11.55 -3.94
N PRO A 208 21.23 -12.29 -4.88
CA PRO A 208 21.35 -12.06 -6.32
C PRO A 208 20.51 -10.86 -6.79
N ALA A 209 20.91 -9.65 -6.44
CA ALA A 209 20.20 -8.40 -6.78
C ALA A 209 20.21 -8.09 -8.30
N THR A 210 21.07 -8.73 -9.08
CA THR A 210 21.03 -8.63 -10.55
C THR A 210 19.86 -9.38 -11.18
N ASP A 211 19.30 -10.36 -10.48
CA ASP A 211 18.24 -11.24 -10.99
C ASP A 211 16.87 -10.87 -10.40
N PHE A 212 16.83 -10.14 -9.30
CA PHE A 212 15.61 -9.80 -8.57
C PHE A 212 15.65 -8.36 -8.03
N ASP A 213 14.63 -7.56 -8.33
CA ASP A 213 14.54 -6.17 -7.86
C ASP A 213 14.16 -6.07 -6.38
N SER A 214 13.40 -7.04 -5.85
CA SER A 214 12.88 -7.01 -4.48
C SER A 214 13.10 -8.31 -3.70
N LEU A 215 13.12 -8.21 -2.37
CA LEU A 215 13.20 -9.34 -1.46
C LEU A 215 12.04 -10.34 -1.66
N GLY A 216 10.82 -9.83 -1.94
CA GLY A 216 9.65 -10.67 -2.21
C GLY A 216 9.81 -11.50 -3.49
N GLY A 217 10.31 -10.87 -4.57
CA GLY A 217 10.63 -11.57 -5.83
C GLY A 217 11.67 -12.67 -5.63
N PHE A 218 12.73 -12.37 -4.91
CA PHE A 218 13.75 -13.35 -4.55
C PHE A 218 13.21 -14.49 -3.66
N ALA A 219 12.33 -14.17 -2.71
CA ALA A 219 11.69 -15.19 -1.88
C ALA A 219 10.84 -16.16 -2.71
N PHE A 220 10.05 -15.66 -3.67
CA PHE A 220 9.29 -16.55 -4.57
C PHE A 220 10.19 -17.54 -5.33
N ASP A 221 11.36 -17.12 -5.76
CA ASP A 221 12.33 -18.01 -6.42
C ASP A 221 12.86 -19.08 -5.46
N ILE A 222 13.28 -18.70 -4.24
CA ILE A 222 13.77 -19.63 -3.22
C ILE A 222 12.71 -20.69 -2.85
N PHE A 223 11.43 -20.28 -2.73
CA PHE A 223 10.35 -21.21 -2.39
C PHE A 223 9.91 -22.05 -3.59
N GLY A 224 10.13 -21.61 -4.83
CA GLY A 224 9.74 -22.29 -6.07
C GLY A 224 8.21 -22.48 -6.23
N LYS A 225 7.41 -21.85 -5.38
CA LYS A 225 5.94 -21.89 -5.33
C LYS A 225 5.43 -20.71 -4.52
N ILE A 226 4.13 -20.46 -4.52
CA ILE A 226 3.50 -19.54 -3.57
C ILE A 226 3.64 -20.13 -2.17
N PRO A 227 4.41 -19.50 -1.26
CA PRO A 227 4.62 -20.03 0.08
C PRO A 227 3.36 -19.85 0.96
N ALA A 228 3.32 -20.56 2.08
CA ALA A 228 2.33 -20.33 3.13
C ALA A 228 2.91 -19.45 4.26
N LYS A 229 2.05 -18.79 5.03
CA LYS A 229 2.46 -18.07 6.23
C LYS A 229 3.19 -19.01 7.19
N PHE A 230 4.33 -18.55 7.72
CA PHE A 230 5.28 -19.30 8.55
C PHE A 230 6.04 -20.43 7.83
N GLU A 231 5.89 -20.57 6.53
CA GLU A 231 6.73 -21.47 5.77
C GLU A 231 8.16 -20.95 5.72
N LYS A 232 9.11 -21.90 5.70
CA LYS A 232 10.54 -21.60 5.76
C LYS A 232 11.25 -22.20 4.55
N ALA A 233 12.14 -21.43 3.95
CA ALA A 233 13.11 -21.88 2.96
C ALA A 233 14.52 -21.45 3.36
N THR A 234 15.54 -22.11 2.83
CA THR A 234 16.94 -21.80 3.14
C THR A 234 17.68 -21.46 1.86
N TYR A 235 18.43 -20.36 1.87
CA TYR A 235 19.35 -19.97 0.82
C TYR A 235 20.73 -19.69 1.41
N LYS A 236 21.76 -20.41 0.96
CA LYS A 236 23.10 -20.38 1.56
C LYS A 236 23.02 -20.63 3.08
N ASN A 237 23.55 -19.71 3.88
CA ASN A 237 23.52 -19.75 5.34
C ASN A 237 22.38 -18.90 5.96
N TYR A 238 21.34 -18.57 5.19
CA TYR A 238 20.18 -17.81 5.65
C TYR A 238 18.90 -18.61 5.56
N ASP A 239 18.08 -18.53 6.60
CA ASP A 239 16.70 -19.01 6.63
C ASP A 239 15.74 -17.86 6.37
N PHE A 240 14.84 -18.03 5.41
CA PHE A 240 13.77 -17.11 5.06
C PHE A 240 12.45 -17.68 5.55
N ILE A 241 11.74 -16.96 6.40
CA ILE A 241 10.48 -17.38 6.99
C ILE A 241 9.41 -16.34 6.66
N ILE A 242 8.33 -16.74 6.01
CA ILE A 242 7.22 -15.86 5.70
C ILE A 242 6.49 -15.49 6.99
N GLN A 243 6.56 -14.24 7.42
CA GLN A 243 5.89 -13.78 8.64
C GLN A 243 4.48 -13.30 8.37
N ASP A 244 4.29 -12.60 7.23
CA ASP A 244 2.99 -12.11 6.83
C ASP A 244 2.82 -12.15 5.32
N MET A 245 1.59 -12.44 4.88
CA MET A 245 1.19 -12.38 3.48
C MET A 245 -0.32 -12.20 3.35
N GLU A 246 -0.73 -11.58 2.25
CA GLU A 246 -2.12 -11.34 1.89
C GLU A 246 -2.41 -11.96 0.53
N GLY A 247 -3.31 -12.92 0.50
CA GLY A 247 -3.57 -13.71 -0.72
C GLY A 247 -2.30 -14.38 -1.23
N HIS A 248 -1.80 -13.94 -2.38
CA HIS A 248 -0.55 -14.43 -2.97
C HIS A 248 0.62 -13.48 -2.79
N ARG A 249 0.42 -12.33 -2.15
CA ARG A 249 1.46 -11.31 -1.92
C ARG A 249 2.14 -11.56 -0.58
N ILE A 250 3.45 -11.63 -0.60
CA ILE A 250 4.27 -11.64 0.61
C ILE A 250 4.42 -10.20 1.09
N ASN A 251 4.09 -9.93 2.36
CA ASN A 251 4.24 -8.61 2.97
C ASN A 251 5.50 -8.53 3.82
N VAL A 252 5.77 -9.55 4.65
CA VAL A 252 6.88 -9.51 5.61
C VAL A 252 7.63 -10.82 5.66
N ILE A 253 8.96 -10.74 5.59
CA ILE A 253 9.87 -11.89 5.63
C ILE A 253 10.82 -11.75 6.82
N LYS A 254 10.95 -12.79 7.61
CA LYS A 254 11.97 -12.90 8.64
C LYS A 254 13.19 -13.61 8.08
N ILE A 255 14.35 -12.98 8.17
CA ILE A 255 15.65 -13.53 7.76
C ILE A 255 16.45 -13.89 9.00
N ILE A 256 17.02 -15.08 9.03
CA ILE A 256 17.88 -15.57 10.11
C ILE A 256 19.18 -16.09 9.51
N LYS A 257 20.30 -15.50 9.92
CA LYS A 257 21.63 -16.01 9.56
C LYS A 257 22.02 -17.14 10.49
N LYS A 258 22.36 -18.31 9.92
CA LYS A 258 22.88 -19.44 10.70
C LYS A 258 24.32 -19.17 11.12
N GLU A 259 24.67 -19.54 12.33
CA GLU A 259 26.07 -19.59 12.75
C GLU A 259 26.77 -20.71 11.97
N GLU A 260 27.95 -20.41 11.45
CA GLU A 260 28.82 -21.45 10.90
C GLU A 260 29.23 -22.37 12.04
N THR A 261 28.70 -23.58 12.06
CA THR A 261 29.28 -24.67 12.89
C THR A 261 30.66 -24.95 12.32
N VAL A 262 31.68 -24.49 13.00
CA VAL A 262 33.04 -24.99 12.76
C VAL A 262 33.05 -26.45 13.19
N ASP A 263 32.87 -27.35 12.22
CA ASP A 263 33.15 -28.75 12.43
C ASP A 263 34.65 -28.87 12.77
N GLY A 264 34.92 -28.99 14.07
CA GLY A 264 36.24 -29.34 14.54
C GLY A 264 36.54 -30.77 14.10
N ASP A 265 37.44 -30.89 13.13
CA ASP A 265 38.11 -32.15 12.88
C ASP A 265 38.75 -32.62 14.17
N VAL A 266 38.16 -33.61 14.80
CA VAL A 266 38.82 -34.43 15.80
C VAL A 266 39.43 -35.58 15.03
N GLU A 267 40.70 -35.41 14.61
CA GLU A 267 41.55 -36.54 14.26
C GLU A 267 41.88 -37.30 15.56
N GLU A 268 41.52 -38.55 15.58
CA GLU A 268 42.23 -39.61 16.31
C GLU A 268 42.87 -40.60 15.35
#